data_34b38e6c0270221d48631ed9ad700aa3
#
_entry.id   34b38e6c0270221d48631ed9ad700aa3
#
_cell.length_a   1.000
_cell.length_b   1.000
_cell.length_c   1.000
_cell.angle_alpha   90.00
_cell.angle_beta   90.00
_cell.angle_gamma   90.00
#
_symmetry.space_group_name_H-M   'P 1'
#
loop_
_entity.id
_entity.type
_entity.pdbx_description
1 polymer ?
#
loop_
_entity_poly.entity_id
_entity_poly.type
_entity_poly.pdbx_seq_one_letter_code
_entity_poly.pdbx_strand_id
1 'polypeptide(L)'
;MRLSKLLFVGCLSLISLPSVAETMSNLYQVRETVSGQTPDERTQATQHALETLILRLTGDPKAPQSAGLAGLRKDPQQIITKYGYEAGPPESLLVDFDPASTERSLHQAGLSVWGSNRPTILGWWLSDATDGSNLVGDGQSAAEPLRRAAQHRGLPLRLPLADLSEQIVGTAKNIEGTDSAPLRAASERYGADGLLAVHAREE
;
A
#
# COMPACT_ATOMS: atom_id res chain seq x y z
N MET A 1 -43.35 -9.57 -54.88
CA MET A 1 -42.13 -8.90 -54.33
C MET A 1 -42.22 -8.91 -52.83
N ARG A 2 -41.44 -9.80 -52.21
CA ARG A 2 -41.41 -9.96 -50.73
C ARG A 2 -40.14 -9.31 -50.19
N LEU A 3 -40.27 -8.23 -49.45
CA LEU A 3 -39.15 -7.57 -48.76
C LEU A 3 -38.81 -8.35 -47.49
N SER A 4 -37.67 -8.98 -47.48
CA SER A 4 -37.07 -9.63 -46.32
C SER A 4 -36.49 -8.59 -45.37
N LYS A 5 -37.05 -8.46 -44.16
CA LYS A 5 -36.48 -7.63 -43.09
C LYS A 5 -35.38 -8.41 -42.39
N LEU A 6 -34.11 -8.07 -42.66
CA LEU A 6 -32.99 -8.56 -41.87
C LEU A 6 -32.95 -7.82 -40.53
N LEU A 7 -33.20 -8.58 -39.46
CA LEU A 7 -33.07 -8.13 -38.09
C LEU A 7 -31.58 -8.29 -37.69
N PHE A 8 -30.85 -7.18 -37.59
CA PHE A 8 -29.46 -7.17 -37.13
C PHE A 8 -29.50 -7.16 -35.60
N VAL A 9 -29.32 -8.32 -34.97
CA VAL A 9 -29.10 -8.41 -33.50
C VAL A 9 -27.63 -8.17 -33.23
N GLY A 10 -27.31 -6.94 -32.82
CA GLY A 10 -26.00 -6.56 -32.34
C GLY A 10 -25.75 -7.17 -30.95
N CYS A 11 -24.94 -8.22 -30.86
CA CYS A 11 -24.40 -8.69 -29.58
C CYS A 11 -23.45 -7.63 -29.03
N LEU A 12 -23.89 -6.85 -28.05
CA LEU A 12 -23.03 -5.96 -27.26
C LEU A 12 -22.23 -6.83 -26.29
N SER A 13 -21.05 -7.28 -26.71
CA SER A 13 -20.11 -7.97 -25.86
C SER A 13 -19.56 -6.97 -24.84
N LEU A 14 -20.02 -7.08 -23.58
CA LEU A 14 -19.41 -6.40 -22.44
C LEU A 14 -17.99 -6.97 -22.27
N ILE A 15 -17.01 -6.28 -22.83
CA ILE A 15 -15.60 -6.55 -22.57
C ILE A 15 -15.32 -6.02 -21.16
N SER A 16 -15.41 -6.89 -20.15
CA SER A 16 -14.87 -6.63 -18.83
C SER A 16 -13.35 -6.59 -18.98
N LEU A 17 -12.78 -5.39 -18.96
CA LEU A 17 -11.32 -5.22 -18.86
C LEU A 17 -10.87 -5.81 -17.52
N PRO A 18 -9.92 -6.75 -17.51
CA PRO A 18 -9.37 -7.24 -16.25
C PRO A 18 -8.70 -6.05 -15.54
N SER A 19 -9.14 -5.73 -14.33
CA SER A 19 -8.40 -4.87 -13.42
C SER A 19 -7.05 -5.54 -13.16
N VAL A 20 -5.97 -4.94 -13.65
CA VAL A 20 -4.61 -5.44 -13.41
C VAL A 20 -4.19 -4.91 -12.04
N ALA A 21 -4.52 -5.65 -11.01
CA ALA A 21 -4.00 -5.34 -9.67
C ALA A 21 -2.46 -5.38 -9.70
N GLU A 22 -1.85 -4.38 -9.09
CA GLU A 22 -0.39 -4.27 -9.06
C GLU A 22 0.20 -5.33 -8.12
N THR A 23 1.16 -6.12 -8.66
CA THR A 23 1.84 -7.15 -7.87
C THR A 23 2.94 -6.51 -7.03
N MET A 24 2.79 -6.56 -5.70
CA MET A 24 3.81 -6.08 -4.77
C MET A 24 5.01 -7.03 -4.75
N SER A 25 6.11 -6.65 -5.42
CA SER A 25 7.31 -7.48 -5.56
C SER A 25 8.06 -7.72 -4.24
N ASN A 26 7.94 -6.80 -3.27
CA ASN A 26 8.73 -6.84 -2.02
C ASN A 26 7.84 -7.03 -0.78
N LEU A 27 6.72 -7.76 -0.92
CA LEU A 27 5.74 -7.92 0.16
C LEU A 27 6.35 -8.60 1.41
N TYR A 28 7.26 -9.55 1.20
CA TYR A 28 7.93 -10.34 2.25
C TYR A 28 9.29 -9.79 2.65
N GLN A 29 9.66 -8.61 2.17
CA GLN A 29 10.86 -7.91 2.58
C GLN A 29 10.48 -6.73 3.47
N VAL A 30 11.07 -6.65 4.66
CA VAL A 30 10.80 -5.59 5.63
C VAL A 30 12.09 -4.84 5.92
N ARG A 31 11.98 -3.52 5.94
CA ARG A 31 13.06 -2.60 6.31
C ARG A 31 12.74 -2.01 7.67
N GLU A 32 13.64 -2.20 8.63
CA GLU A 32 13.55 -1.62 9.96
C GLU A 32 14.75 -0.72 10.24
N THR A 33 14.48 0.45 10.79
CA THR A 33 15.53 1.37 11.21
C THR A 33 16.28 0.82 12.41
N VAL A 34 17.61 0.90 12.39
CA VAL A 34 18.46 0.47 13.50
C VAL A 34 19.39 1.60 13.92
N SER A 35 19.78 1.61 15.20
CA SER A 35 20.76 2.53 15.75
C SER A 35 22.20 1.99 15.66
N GLY A 36 22.35 0.68 15.39
CA GLY A 36 23.63 0.01 15.23
C GLY A 36 23.46 -1.45 14.80
N GLN A 37 24.56 -2.22 14.82
CA GLN A 37 24.64 -3.58 14.32
C GLN A 37 24.93 -4.63 15.41
N THR A 38 24.68 -4.29 16.68
CA THR A 38 24.87 -5.25 17.78
C THR A 38 23.90 -6.43 17.66
N PRO A 39 24.22 -7.61 18.24
CA PRO A 39 23.32 -8.74 18.24
C PRO A 39 21.94 -8.43 18.85
N ASP A 40 21.90 -7.62 19.89
CA ASP A 40 20.66 -7.26 20.58
C ASP A 40 19.79 -6.35 19.72
N GLU A 41 20.38 -5.31 19.10
CA GLU A 41 19.69 -4.41 18.17
C GLU A 41 19.13 -5.17 16.96
N ARG A 42 19.92 -6.10 16.40
CA ARG A 42 19.47 -6.97 15.32
C ARG A 42 18.29 -7.85 15.75
N THR A 43 18.34 -8.41 16.95
CA THR A 43 17.24 -9.24 17.47
C THR A 43 15.96 -8.41 17.61
N GLN A 44 16.04 -7.21 18.17
CA GLN A 44 14.91 -6.32 18.30
C GLN A 44 14.35 -5.90 16.93
N ALA A 45 15.22 -5.47 16.01
CA ALA A 45 14.81 -5.09 14.67
C ALA A 45 14.18 -6.25 13.90
N THR A 46 14.67 -7.47 14.08
CA THR A 46 14.09 -8.67 13.48
C THR A 46 12.68 -8.95 14.03
N GLN A 47 12.46 -8.74 15.32
CA GLN A 47 11.13 -8.88 15.92
C GLN A 47 10.15 -7.82 15.42
N HIS A 48 10.58 -6.57 15.34
CA HIS A 48 9.77 -5.50 14.74
C HIS A 48 9.47 -5.78 13.26
N ALA A 49 10.45 -6.29 12.51
CA ALA A 49 10.24 -6.69 11.12
C ALA A 49 9.19 -7.80 10.99
N LEU A 50 9.18 -8.77 11.90
CA LEU A 50 8.16 -9.82 11.94
C LEU A 50 6.77 -9.23 12.23
N GLU A 51 6.64 -8.35 13.21
CA GLU A 51 5.37 -7.68 13.53
C GLU A 51 4.84 -6.86 12.36
N THR A 52 5.73 -6.11 11.71
CA THR A 52 5.43 -5.33 10.49
C THR A 52 4.96 -6.25 9.37
N LEU A 53 5.64 -7.39 9.15
CA LEU A 53 5.25 -8.37 8.13
C LEU A 53 3.85 -8.93 8.40
N ILE A 54 3.59 -9.37 9.64
CA ILE A 54 2.30 -9.94 10.03
C ILE A 54 1.18 -8.90 9.83
N LEU A 55 1.39 -7.66 10.29
CA LEU A 55 0.43 -6.57 10.08
C LEU A 55 0.19 -6.29 8.60
N ARG A 56 1.25 -6.27 7.79
CA ARG A 56 1.19 -6.07 6.35
C ARG A 56 0.39 -7.16 5.64
N LEU A 57 0.55 -8.41 6.08
CA LEU A 57 -0.10 -9.57 5.47
C LEU A 57 -1.53 -9.80 5.95
N THR A 58 -1.88 -9.35 7.15
CA THR A 58 -3.21 -9.60 7.74
C THR A 58 -4.11 -8.36 7.75
N GLY A 59 -3.53 -7.16 7.80
CA GLY A 59 -4.24 -5.91 8.02
C GLY A 59 -4.82 -5.76 9.43
N ASP A 60 -4.64 -6.74 10.30
CA ASP A 60 -5.16 -6.74 11.67
C ASP A 60 -4.05 -6.31 12.67
N PRO A 61 -4.21 -5.18 13.38
CA PRO A 61 -3.22 -4.70 14.34
C PRO A 61 -3.04 -5.65 15.54
N LYS A 62 -3.97 -6.57 15.78
CA LYS A 62 -3.88 -7.57 16.86
C LYS A 62 -3.19 -8.86 16.42
N ALA A 63 -3.11 -9.13 15.13
CA ALA A 63 -2.54 -10.36 14.58
C ALA A 63 -1.11 -10.65 15.06
N PRO A 64 -0.18 -9.66 15.14
CA PRO A 64 1.18 -9.92 15.63
C PRO A 64 1.22 -10.51 17.05
N GLN A 65 0.22 -10.22 17.88
CA GLN A 65 0.14 -10.70 19.26
C GLN A 65 -0.73 -11.96 19.41
N SER A 66 -1.18 -12.55 18.32
CA SER A 66 -1.95 -13.82 18.35
C SER A 66 -1.21 -14.92 19.10
N ALA A 67 -1.93 -15.68 19.93
CA ALA A 67 -1.37 -16.82 20.65
C ALA A 67 -0.80 -17.89 19.71
N GLY A 68 -1.42 -18.10 18.55
CA GLY A 68 -0.96 -19.04 17.52
C GLY A 68 0.41 -18.72 16.94
N LEU A 69 0.88 -17.46 17.08
CA LEU A 69 2.20 -17.02 16.61
C LEU A 69 3.27 -16.93 17.72
N ALA A 70 2.97 -17.40 18.95
CA ALA A 70 3.91 -17.31 20.06
C ALA A 70 5.25 -18.00 19.77
N GLY A 71 5.24 -19.15 19.11
CA GLY A 71 6.44 -19.86 18.69
C GLY A 71 7.27 -19.06 17.68
N LEU A 72 6.62 -18.48 16.70
CA LEU A 72 7.25 -17.66 15.67
C LEU A 72 7.87 -16.37 16.24
N ARG A 73 7.18 -15.70 17.18
CA ARG A 73 7.75 -14.55 17.92
C ARG A 73 8.97 -14.93 18.74
N LYS A 74 8.99 -16.13 19.34
CA LYS A 74 10.14 -16.60 20.10
C LYS A 74 11.36 -16.88 19.22
N ASP A 75 11.13 -17.38 18.02
CA ASP A 75 12.19 -17.71 17.07
C ASP A 75 11.76 -17.32 15.64
N PRO A 76 11.95 -16.05 15.23
CA PRO A 76 11.63 -15.59 13.88
C PRO A 76 12.54 -16.18 12.79
N GLN A 77 13.71 -16.72 13.16
CA GLN A 77 14.68 -17.26 12.22
C GLN A 77 14.12 -18.41 11.37
N GLN A 78 13.07 -19.09 11.86
CA GLN A 78 12.40 -20.19 11.15
C GLN A 78 11.85 -19.79 9.77
N ILE A 79 11.53 -18.51 9.57
CA ILE A 79 10.94 -18.00 8.33
C ILE A 79 11.81 -16.95 7.64
N ILE A 80 12.98 -16.61 8.19
CA ILE A 80 13.90 -15.64 7.59
C ILE A 80 14.83 -16.37 6.60
N THR A 81 14.92 -15.87 5.38
CA THR A 81 15.84 -16.38 4.36
C THR A 81 17.19 -15.68 4.40
N LYS A 82 17.17 -14.37 4.60
CA LYS A 82 18.39 -13.57 4.76
C LYS A 82 18.07 -12.24 5.45
N TYR A 83 19.12 -11.59 5.92
CA TYR A 83 19.07 -10.19 6.33
C TYR A 83 20.36 -9.48 5.90
N GLY A 84 20.31 -8.17 5.80
CA GLY A 84 21.44 -7.31 5.45
C GLY A 84 21.25 -5.91 5.99
N TYR A 85 22.35 -5.19 6.15
CA TYR A 85 22.30 -3.78 6.53
C TYR A 85 22.42 -2.89 5.31
N GLU A 86 21.59 -1.85 5.27
CA GLU A 86 21.69 -0.78 4.29
C GLU A 86 22.17 0.49 4.97
N ALA A 87 23.27 1.01 4.46
CA ALA A 87 23.83 2.29 4.91
C ALA A 87 22.89 3.44 4.55
N GLY A 88 22.72 4.38 5.46
CA GLY A 88 21.94 5.60 5.24
C GLY A 88 21.68 6.34 6.53
N PRO A 89 21.25 7.60 6.49
CA PRO A 89 20.63 8.28 7.60
C PRO A 89 19.08 8.12 7.54
N PRO A 90 18.43 7.24 8.35
CA PRO A 90 19.03 6.28 9.30
C PRO A 90 19.47 4.96 8.64
N GLU A 91 20.46 4.28 9.27
CA GLU A 91 20.82 2.90 8.92
C GLU A 91 19.62 1.97 9.11
N SER A 92 19.51 0.95 8.26
CA SER A 92 18.37 0.05 8.29
C SER A 92 18.80 -1.41 8.17
N LEU A 93 18.08 -2.29 8.87
CA LEU A 93 18.14 -3.74 8.69
C LEU A 93 17.06 -4.13 7.67
N LEU A 94 17.47 -4.78 6.60
CA LEU A 94 16.58 -5.38 5.61
C LEU A 94 16.44 -6.86 5.92
N VAL A 95 15.21 -7.33 6.13
CA VAL A 95 14.90 -8.72 6.47
C VAL A 95 14.03 -9.31 5.37
N ASP A 96 14.48 -10.39 4.76
CA ASP A 96 13.73 -11.17 3.78
C ASP A 96 13.13 -12.41 4.43
N PHE A 97 11.84 -12.58 4.31
CA PHE A 97 11.09 -13.72 4.85
C PHE A 97 10.69 -14.68 3.73
N ASP A 98 10.69 -15.98 4.04
CA ASP A 98 10.19 -17.01 3.14
C ASP A 98 8.67 -16.95 3.02
N PRO A 99 8.11 -16.69 1.82
CA PRO A 99 6.66 -16.53 1.65
C PRO A 99 5.88 -17.77 2.09
N ALA A 100 6.32 -18.96 1.67
CA ALA A 100 5.60 -20.21 1.91
C ALA A 100 5.54 -20.57 3.39
N SER A 101 6.65 -20.42 4.10
CA SER A 101 6.72 -20.69 5.54
C SER A 101 5.97 -19.66 6.36
N THR A 102 6.02 -18.39 5.93
CA THR A 102 5.27 -17.31 6.56
C THR A 102 3.76 -17.53 6.44
N GLU A 103 3.26 -17.76 5.23
CA GLU A 103 1.82 -17.98 5.00
C GLU A 103 1.32 -19.22 5.73
N ARG A 104 2.09 -20.31 5.71
CA ARG A 104 1.77 -21.53 6.46
C ARG A 104 1.61 -21.24 7.95
N SER A 105 2.53 -20.48 8.54
CA SER A 105 2.49 -20.12 9.96
C SER A 105 1.28 -19.27 10.30
N LEU A 106 0.94 -18.30 9.44
CA LEU A 106 -0.25 -17.46 9.60
C LEU A 106 -1.54 -18.28 9.52
N HIS A 107 -1.66 -19.16 8.52
CA HIS A 107 -2.83 -20.03 8.38
C HIS A 107 -2.98 -21.01 9.55
N GLN A 108 -1.88 -21.59 10.04
CA GLN A 108 -1.89 -22.44 11.24
C GLN A 108 -2.34 -21.68 12.49
N ALA A 109 -2.06 -20.38 12.55
CA ALA A 109 -2.53 -19.50 13.62
C ALA A 109 -3.99 -19.03 13.42
N GLY A 110 -4.68 -19.49 12.36
CA GLY A 110 -6.06 -19.11 12.04
C GLY A 110 -6.21 -17.71 11.45
N LEU A 111 -5.13 -17.13 10.93
CA LEU A 111 -5.12 -15.80 10.34
C LEU A 111 -5.29 -15.86 8.83
N SER A 112 -6.08 -14.92 8.28
CA SER A 112 -6.22 -14.74 6.84
C SER A 112 -5.03 -13.92 6.30
N VAL A 113 -4.55 -14.29 5.11
CA VAL A 113 -3.43 -13.61 4.45
C VAL A 113 -3.94 -12.79 3.27
N TRP A 114 -3.60 -11.51 3.26
CA TRP A 114 -3.78 -10.64 2.11
C TRP A 114 -2.52 -10.70 1.24
N GLY A 115 -2.61 -11.43 0.16
CA GLY A 115 -1.50 -11.72 -0.75
C GLY A 115 -0.97 -10.52 -1.53
N SER A 116 -0.10 -10.80 -2.50
CA SER A 116 0.61 -9.78 -3.30
C SER A 116 -0.29 -9.07 -4.32
N ASN A 117 -1.43 -9.66 -4.69
CA ASN A 117 -2.37 -9.05 -5.62
C ASN A 117 -3.28 -8.06 -4.87
N ARG A 118 -2.92 -6.78 -4.87
CA ARG A 118 -3.57 -5.74 -4.08
C ARG A 118 -4.14 -4.64 -4.96
N PRO A 119 -5.30 -4.07 -4.58
CA PRO A 119 -5.86 -2.95 -5.32
C PRO A 119 -4.93 -1.73 -5.23
N THR A 120 -4.73 -1.07 -6.35
CA THR A 120 -3.99 0.20 -6.42
C THR A 120 -4.85 1.33 -5.86
N ILE A 121 -4.32 2.09 -4.93
CA ILE A 121 -4.98 3.23 -4.32
C ILE A 121 -4.37 4.53 -4.85
N LEU A 122 -5.19 5.43 -5.39
CA LEU A 122 -4.76 6.80 -5.68
C LEU A 122 -5.06 7.68 -4.48
N GLY A 123 -4.02 8.29 -3.91
CA GLY A 123 -4.11 9.16 -2.73
C GLY A 123 -4.14 10.64 -3.10
N TRP A 124 -5.28 11.30 -2.95
CA TRP A 124 -5.40 12.75 -2.96
C TRP A 124 -5.05 13.29 -1.57
N TRP A 125 -3.82 13.73 -1.42
CA TRP A 125 -3.28 14.18 -0.14
C TRP A 125 -3.07 15.69 -0.14
N LEU A 126 -3.92 16.41 0.60
CA LEU A 126 -3.78 17.84 0.82
C LEU A 126 -3.07 18.05 2.17
N SER A 127 -1.99 18.82 2.16
CA SER A 127 -1.24 19.15 3.38
C SER A 127 -1.29 20.64 3.63
N ASP A 128 -1.66 21.03 4.84
CA ASP A 128 -1.56 22.42 5.27
C ASP A 128 -0.10 22.75 5.57
N ALA A 129 0.33 23.91 5.10
CA ALA A 129 1.61 24.50 5.39
C ALA A 129 1.41 25.99 5.73
N THR A 130 2.44 26.65 6.18
CA THR A 130 2.38 28.09 6.56
C THR A 130 1.95 29.03 5.42
N ASP A 131 2.15 28.61 4.18
CA ASP A 131 1.81 29.33 2.94
C ASP A 131 0.47 28.90 2.32
N GLY A 132 -0.24 27.95 2.94
CA GLY A 132 -1.53 27.44 2.49
C GLY A 132 -1.59 25.92 2.36
N SER A 133 -2.72 25.44 1.83
CA SER A 133 -2.92 24.00 1.58
C SER A 133 -2.35 23.61 0.23
N ASN A 134 -1.48 22.62 0.21
CA ASN A 134 -0.80 22.14 -1.00
C ASN A 134 -1.16 20.68 -1.29
N LEU A 135 -1.57 20.39 -2.54
CA LEU A 135 -1.76 19.02 -3.01
C LEU A 135 -0.39 18.36 -3.19
N VAL A 136 -0.20 17.21 -2.53
CA VAL A 136 1.03 16.43 -2.66
C VAL A 136 1.02 15.63 -3.95
N GLY A 137 1.96 15.96 -4.84
CA GLY A 137 2.16 15.29 -6.13
C GLY A 137 3.28 14.26 -6.08
N ASP A 138 3.21 13.27 -6.98
CA ASP A 138 4.16 12.14 -7.03
C ASP A 138 5.63 12.56 -7.20
N GLY A 139 5.90 13.64 -7.94
CA GLY A 139 7.26 14.17 -8.14
C GLY A 139 7.80 15.05 -7.01
N GLN A 140 7.03 15.29 -5.95
CA GLN A 140 7.42 16.21 -4.87
C GLN A 140 8.12 15.46 -3.74
N SER A 141 9.02 16.15 -3.01
CA SER A 141 9.69 15.58 -1.84
C SER A 141 8.73 15.18 -0.72
N ALA A 142 7.60 15.87 -0.58
CA ALA A 142 6.51 15.54 0.36
C ALA A 142 5.84 14.17 0.07
N ALA A 143 5.98 13.64 -1.14
CA ALA A 143 5.46 12.32 -1.50
C ALA A 143 6.27 11.16 -0.88
N GLU A 144 7.55 11.38 -0.60
CA GLU A 144 8.47 10.33 -0.16
C GLU A 144 8.08 9.70 1.19
N PRO A 145 7.71 10.46 2.23
CA PRO A 145 7.20 9.87 3.48
C PRO A 145 5.92 9.04 3.26
N LEU A 146 5.02 9.49 2.38
CA LEU A 146 3.78 8.78 2.08
C LEU A 146 4.06 7.45 1.37
N ARG A 147 4.96 7.45 0.38
CA ARG A 147 5.39 6.23 -0.32
C ARG A 147 6.03 5.24 0.64
N ARG A 148 6.93 5.69 1.53
CA ARG A 148 7.54 4.82 2.55
C ARG A 148 6.50 4.24 3.50
N ALA A 149 5.56 5.04 3.98
CA ALA A 149 4.48 4.56 4.85
C ALA A 149 3.59 3.54 4.15
N ALA A 150 3.23 3.78 2.88
CA ALA A 150 2.44 2.86 2.08
C ALA A 150 3.19 1.54 1.83
N GLN A 151 4.48 1.62 1.47
CA GLN A 151 5.35 0.44 1.29
C GLN A 151 5.49 -0.37 2.59
N HIS A 152 5.68 0.31 3.72
CA HIS A 152 5.75 -0.33 5.03
C HIS A 152 4.47 -1.12 5.35
N ARG A 153 3.30 -0.60 4.94
CA ARG A 153 1.99 -1.26 5.07
C ARG A 153 1.67 -2.21 3.92
N GLY A 154 2.51 -2.28 2.88
CA GLY A 154 2.28 -3.09 1.69
C GLY A 154 1.09 -2.60 0.85
N LEU A 155 0.85 -1.31 0.79
CA LEU A 155 -0.21 -0.70 -0.02
C LEU A 155 0.37 -0.18 -1.33
N PRO A 156 -0.18 -0.57 -2.51
CA PRO A 156 0.17 0.04 -3.79
C PRO A 156 -0.44 1.45 -3.85
N LEU A 157 0.27 2.43 -3.31
CA LEU A 157 -0.14 3.83 -3.31
C LEU A 157 0.44 4.54 -4.53
N ARG A 158 -0.43 5.19 -5.29
CA ARG A 158 -0.10 6.19 -6.30
C ARG A 158 -0.51 7.56 -5.80
N LEU A 159 0.22 8.58 -6.20
CA LEU A 159 -0.15 9.98 -5.96
C LEU A 159 -0.42 10.66 -7.30
N PRO A 160 -1.27 11.69 -7.34
CA PRO A 160 -1.49 12.49 -8.54
C PRO A 160 -0.18 13.21 -8.94
N LEU A 161 -0.07 13.66 -10.17
CA LEU A 161 1.05 14.48 -10.63
C LEU A 161 1.03 15.88 -9.98
N ALA A 162 -0.14 16.29 -9.47
CA ALA A 162 -0.42 17.61 -8.95
C ALA A 162 -0.17 18.72 -10.00
N ASP A 163 -0.55 18.44 -11.26
CA ASP A 163 -0.57 19.44 -12.31
C ASP A 163 -1.64 20.53 -12.06
N LEU A 164 -1.66 21.58 -12.89
CA LEU A 164 -2.59 22.70 -12.71
C LEU A 164 -4.06 22.27 -12.68
N SER A 165 -4.43 21.29 -13.48
CA SER A 165 -5.80 20.77 -13.52
C SER A 165 -6.18 20.05 -12.23
N GLU A 166 -5.24 19.30 -11.67
CA GLU A 166 -5.43 18.57 -10.42
C GLU A 166 -5.39 19.48 -9.19
N GLN A 167 -4.58 20.53 -9.20
CA GLN A 167 -4.58 21.55 -8.14
C GLN A 167 -5.92 22.26 -8.02
N ILE A 168 -6.62 22.50 -9.15
CA ILE A 168 -7.96 23.08 -9.13
C ILE A 168 -8.98 22.14 -8.47
N VAL A 169 -8.80 20.82 -8.61
CA VAL A 169 -9.69 19.79 -8.07
C VAL A 169 -9.30 19.38 -6.65
N GLY A 170 -7.99 19.29 -6.36
CA GLY A 170 -7.43 18.83 -5.07
C GLY A 170 -7.52 19.89 -3.97
N THR A 171 -8.69 20.43 -3.74
CA THR A 171 -8.96 21.47 -2.73
C THR A 171 -9.60 20.89 -1.48
N ALA A 172 -9.49 21.57 -0.33
CA ALA A 172 -10.14 21.19 0.91
C ALA A 172 -11.65 20.94 0.72
N LYS A 173 -12.32 21.77 -0.07
CA LYS A 173 -13.75 21.61 -0.38
C LYS A 173 -14.08 20.27 -1.02
N ASN A 174 -13.26 19.80 -1.98
CA ASN A 174 -13.52 18.55 -2.68
C ASN A 174 -13.03 17.34 -1.89
N ILE A 175 -11.94 17.48 -1.12
CA ILE A 175 -11.36 16.40 -0.32
C ILE A 175 -12.21 16.10 0.92
N GLU A 176 -12.74 17.11 1.59
CA GLU A 176 -13.58 16.98 2.77
C GLU A 176 -15.08 16.87 2.43
N GLY A 177 -15.42 17.20 1.18
CA GLY A 177 -16.80 17.22 0.73
C GLY A 177 -17.40 15.81 0.59
N THR A 178 -18.73 15.75 0.61
CA THR A 178 -19.47 14.51 0.37
C THR A 178 -19.57 14.14 -1.12
N ASP A 179 -19.32 15.10 -2.02
CA ASP A 179 -19.30 14.87 -3.48
C ASP A 179 -17.91 14.50 -3.94
N SER A 180 -17.71 13.20 -4.22
CA SER A 180 -16.46 12.68 -4.74
C SER A 180 -16.33 12.72 -6.27
N ALA A 181 -17.35 13.21 -7.01
CA ALA A 181 -17.35 13.18 -8.46
C ALA A 181 -16.18 13.94 -9.10
N PRO A 182 -15.80 15.15 -8.64
CA PRO A 182 -14.64 15.86 -9.20
C PRO A 182 -13.32 15.09 -9.06
N LEU A 183 -13.08 14.49 -7.87
CA LEU A 183 -11.88 13.68 -7.61
C LEU A 183 -11.89 12.42 -8.46
N ARG A 184 -13.03 11.74 -8.60
CA ARG A 184 -13.16 10.53 -9.43
C ARG A 184 -12.84 10.83 -10.89
N ALA A 185 -13.44 11.88 -11.47
CA ALA A 185 -13.21 12.28 -12.85
C ALA A 185 -11.72 12.58 -13.12
N ALA A 186 -11.05 13.33 -12.22
CA ALA A 186 -9.63 13.60 -12.33
C ALA A 186 -8.74 12.36 -12.13
N SER A 187 -9.27 11.32 -11.47
CA SER A 187 -8.54 10.08 -11.16
C SER A 187 -8.57 9.05 -12.29
N GLU A 188 -9.50 9.15 -13.25
CA GLU A 188 -9.70 8.15 -14.31
C GLU A 188 -8.41 7.81 -15.06
N ARG A 189 -7.57 8.80 -15.32
CA ARG A 189 -6.30 8.64 -16.04
C ARG A 189 -5.28 7.74 -15.33
N TYR A 190 -5.44 7.51 -14.03
CA TYR A 190 -4.51 6.70 -13.23
C TYR A 190 -4.86 5.22 -13.19
N GLY A 191 -6.08 4.85 -13.57
CA GLY A 191 -6.55 3.47 -13.56
C GLY A 191 -6.45 2.82 -12.18
N ALA A 192 -6.63 3.58 -11.09
CA ALA A 192 -6.59 3.08 -9.72
C ALA A 192 -7.91 2.38 -9.36
N ASP A 193 -7.81 1.33 -8.53
CA ASP A 193 -8.96 0.55 -8.08
C ASP A 193 -9.75 1.26 -6.97
N GLY A 194 -9.08 2.16 -6.23
CA GLY A 194 -9.68 2.91 -5.14
C GLY A 194 -9.10 4.31 -4.99
N LEU A 195 -9.86 5.20 -4.34
CA LEU A 195 -9.44 6.55 -4.01
C LEU A 195 -9.35 6.72 -2.49
N LEU A 196 -8.29 7.38 -2.05
CA LEU A 196 -8.09 7.84 -0.70
C LEU A 196 -7.97 9.37 -0.75
N ALA A 197 -8.84 10.09 -0.03
CA ALA A 197 -8.74 11.53 0.11
C ALA A 197 -8.39 11.87 1.56
N VAL A 198 -7.32 12.63 1.75
CA VAL A 198 -6.78 13.00 3.07
C VAL A 198 -6.47 14.48 3.09
N HIS A 199 -6.92 15.16 4.14
CA HIS A 199 -6.48 16.52 4.48
C HIS A 199 -5.68 16.45 5.77
N ALA A 200 -4.37 16.62 5.67
CA ALA A 200 -3.45 16.65 6.80
C ALA A 200 -3.26 18.10 7.27
N ARG A 201 -3.61 18.36 8.54
CA ARG A 201 -3.45 19.67 9.19
C ARG A 201 -2.39 19.56 10.25
N GLU A 202 -1.48 20.53 10.30
CA GLU A 202 -0.58 20.72 11.43
C GLU A 202 -1.35 21.45 12.55
N GLU A 203 -1.33 20.89 13.75
CA GLU A 203 -1.89 21.52 14.97
C GLU A 203 -0.80 22.30 15.72
#